data_d10cc53f952f19d524bb347bcff78f08
#
_entry.id   d10cc53f952f19d524bb347bcff78f08
#
_cell.length_a   1.000
_cell.length_b   1.000
_cell.length_c   1.000
_cell.angle_alpha   90.00
_cell.angle_beta   90.00
_cell.angle_gamma   90.00
#
_symmetry.space_group_name_H-M   'P 1'
#
loop_
_entity.id
_entity.type
_entity.pdbx_description
1 polymer ?
#
loop_
_entity_poly.entity_id
_entity_poly.type
_entity_poly.pdbx_seq_one_letter_code
_entity_poly.pdbx_strand_id
1 'polypeptide(L)'
;FGVVMGHFSAITPKKDPEQIAASKGIPIKGFKEVYSRFENCLSAFLSHHTLWEKCVEDNEEYMICEHDAVFVNTVPLFLAYDKVISLGKPSYGKANLPQSLGVNPLTSKAYFPGAHAYMLKPSGARELIDRAKFDAGPTDIFLHRDRFPWLQEYYPWPVEARDTFTTIQKTKGCLAKHYYNDEYKII
;
A
#
# COMPACT_ATOMS: atom_id res chain seq x y z
N PHE A 1 -14.83 17.16 -13.43
CA PHE A 1 -14.09 15.89 -13.33
C PHE A 1 -14.34 15.32 -11.96
N GLY A 2 -15.06 14.19 -11.85
CA GLY A 2 -15.33 13.51 -10.59
C GLY A 2 -14.33 12.36 -10.38
N VAL A 3 -13.91 12.13 -9.14
CA VAL A 3 -13.21 10.88 -8.77
C VAL A 3 -14.26 9.77 -8.77
N VAL A 4 -14.05 8.74 -9.60
CA VAL A 4 -14.91 7.54 -9.57
C VAL A 4 -14.35 6.62 -8.48
N MET A 5 -15.12 6.40 -7.43
CA MET A 5 -14.76 5.42 -6.41
C MET A 5 -15.28 4.04 -6.80
N GLY A 6 -14.40 3.06 -6.85
CA GLY A 6 -14.72 1.66 -7.09
C GLY A 6 -14.39 0.79 -5.88
N HIS A 7 -15.20 -0.22 -5.63
CA HIS A 7 -14.89 -1.26 -4.66
C HIS A 7 -14.12 -2.39 -5.34
N PHE A 8 -12.96 -2.74 -4.79
CA PHE A 8 -12.16 -3.88 -5.23
C PHE A 8 -12.30 -5.05 -4.26
N SER A 9 -12.74 -6.20 -4.77
CA SER A 9 -12.82 -7.43 -3.96
C SER A 9 -11.43 -8.02 -3.75
N ALA A 10 -10.85 -7.77 -2.60
CA ALA A 10 -9.50 -8.18 -2.24
C ALA A 10 -9.27 -9.70 -2.37
N ILE A 11 -8.03 -10.08 -2.65
CA ILE A 11 -7.57 -11.45 -2.53
C ILE A 11 -7.47 -11.78 -1.03
N THR A 12 -8.02 -12.93 -0.65
CA THR A 12 -8.00 -13.41 0.73
C THR A 12 -7.30 -14.76 0.80
N PRO A 13 -6.86 -15.22 1.99
CA PRO A 13 -6.26 -16.55 2.15
C PRO A 13 -7.11 -17.70 1.59
N LYS A 14 -8.44 -17.54 1.53
CA LYS A 14 -9.37 -18.54 0.97
C LYS A 14 -9.24 -18.72 -0.55
N LYS A 15 -8.54 -17.83 -1.25
CA LYS A 15 -8.36 -17.87 -2.71
C LYS A 15 -7.03 -18.49 -3.15
N ASP A 16 -6.37 -19.26 -2.29
CA ASP A 16 -5.05 -19.87 -2.55
C ASP A 16 -4.01 -18.85 -3.08
N PRO A 17 -3.55 -17.94 -2.21
CA PRO A 17 -2.65 -16.87 -2.61
C PRO A 17 -1.28 -17.39 -3.12
N GLU A 18 -0.83 -18.57 -2.70
CA GLU A 18 0.42 -19.14 -3.20
C GLU A 18 0.29 -19.57 -4.67
N GLN A 19 -0.83 -20.17 -5.05
CA GLN A 19 -1.10 -20.53 -6.44
C GLN A 19 -1.21 -19.28 -7.32
N ILE A 20 -1.88 -18.23 -6.83
CA ILE A 20 -1.96 -16.94 -7.53
C ILE A 20 -0.57 -16.34 -7.71
N ALA A 21 0.26 -16.31 -6.66
CA ALA A 21 1.63 -15.80 -6.75
C ALA A 21 2.46 -16.59 -7.78
N ALA A 22 2.37 -17.93 -7.75
CA ALA A 22 3.06 -18.80 -8.70
C ALA A 22 2.63 -18.53 -10.14
N SER A 23 1.33 -18.37 -10.40
CA SER A 23 0.81 -18.06 -11.74
C SER A 23 1.28 -16.72 -12.30
N LYS A 24 1.60 -15.76 -11.40
CA LYS A 24 2.13 -14.44 -11.74
C LYS A 24 3.67 -14.38 -11.73
N GLY A 25 4.34 -15.49 -11.41
CA GLY A 25 5.81 -15.53 -11.28
C GLY A 25 6.36 -14.72 -10.10
N ILE A 26 5.56 -14.52 -9.06
CA ILE A 26 5.91 -13.73 -7.87
C ILE A 26 6.56 -14.63 -6.82
N PRO A 27 7.82 -14.36 -6.39
CA PRO A 27 8.48 -15.15 -5.36
C PRO A 27 7.88 -14.89 -3.99
N ILE A 28 7.61 -15.96 -3.22
CA ILE A 28 6.94 -15.86 -1.92
C ILE A 28 7.93 -15.75 -0.73
N LYS A 29 9.22 -15.85 -0.97
CA LYS A 29 10.26 -15.86 0.08
C LYS A 29 10.22 -14.61 0.97
N GLY A 30 10.00 -13.44 0.38
CA GLY A 30 9.98 -12.15 1.08
C GLY A 30 8.79 -11.95 2.04
N PHE A 31 7.78 -12.84 2.00
CA PHE A 31 6.62 -12.78 2.88
C PHE A 31 6.75 -13.66 4.13
N LYS A 32 7.79 -14.50 4.22
CA LYS A 32 8.01 -15.45 5.33
C LYS A 32 8.71 -14.77 6.50
N GLU A 33 8.11 -13.74 7.06
CA GLU A 33 8.62 -13.05 8.24
C GLU A 33 7.90 -13.46 9.53
N VAL A 34 8.57 -13.21 10.68
CA VAL A 34 8.12 -13.69 11.99
C VAL A 34 6.86 -12.96 12.47
N TYR A 35 6.69 -11.70 12.09
CA TYR A 35 5.65 -10.82 12.64
C TYR A 35 4.33 -10.87 11.90
N SER A 36 4.30 -11.36 10.66
CA SER A 36 3.11 -11.39 9.82
C SER A 36 2.52 -12.79 9.67
N ARG A 37 1.20 -12.85 9.48
CA ARG A 37 0.53 -14.05 9.00
C ARG A 37 0.82 -14.14 7.51
N PHE A 38 1.57 -15.14 7.11
CA PHE A 38 2.09 -15.31 5.76
C PHE A 38 1.01 -15.14 4.67
N GLU A 39 -0.04 -15.95 4.76
CA GLU A 39 -1.10 -15.94 3.73
C GLU A 39 -1.85 -14.60 3.66
N ASN A 40 -2.09 -13.96 4.80
CA ASN A 40 -2.73 -12.64 4.84
C ASN A 40 -1.84 -11.57 4.22
N CYS A 41 -0.54 -11.58 4.56
CA CYS A 41 0.42 -10.64 4.01
C CYS A 41 0.59 -10.81 2.50
N LEU A 42 0.71 -12.06 2.03
CA LEU A 42 0.76 -12.38 0.61
C LEU A 42 -0.53 -11.97 -0.12
N SER A 43 -1.70 -12.25 0.48
CA SER A 43 -3.00 -11.86 -0.09
C SER A 43 -3.14 -10.34 -0.21
N ALA A 44 -2.70 -9.58 0.79
CA ALA A 44 -2.70 -8.12 0.73
C ALA A 44 -1.81 -7.62 -0.42
N PHE A 45 -0.57 -8.12 -0.52
CA PHE A 45 0.32 -7.77 -1.63
C PHE A 45 -0.29 -8.10 -3.00
N LEU A 46 -0.86 -9.29 -3.16
CA LEU A 46 -1.48 -9.71 -4.41
C LEU A 46 -2.70 -8.86 -4.77
N SER A 47 -3.42 -8.35 -3.78
CA SER A 47 -4.51 -7.39 -3.99
C SER A 47 -3.99 -6.08 -4.58
N HIS A 48 -2.93 -5.51 -4.00
CA HIS A 48 -2.27 -4.33 -4.56
C HIS A 48 -1.70 -4.61 -5.95
N HIS A 49 -1.02 -5.75 -6.14
CA HIS A 49 -0.46 -6.14 -7.44
C HIS A 49 -1.55 -6.22 -8.53
N THR A 50 -2.72 -6.79 -8.21
CA THR A 50 -3.84 -6.85 -9.15
C THR A 50 -4.38 -5.47 -9.51
N LEU A 51 -4.39 -4.52 -8.54
CA LEU A 51 -4.75 -3.13 -8.82
C LEU A 51 -3.71 -2.42 -9.69
N TRP A 52 -2.41 -2.77 -9.56
CA TRP A 52 -1.37 -2.25 -10.46
C TRP A 52 -1.54 -2.79 -11.89
N GLU A 53 -1.86 -4.08 -12.05
CA GLU A 53 -2.17 -4.67 -13.37
C GLU A 53 -3.38 -3.96 -14.00
N LYS A 54 -4.42 -3.73 -13.20
CA LYS A 54 -5.61 -3.03 -13.67
C LYS A 54 -5.33 -1.57 -14.05
N CYS A 55 -4.51 -0.84 -13.30
CA CYS A 55 -4.05 0.51 -13.64
C CYS A 55 -3.33 0.54 -15.01
N VAL A 56 -2.54 -0.49 -15.30
CA VAL A 56 -1.85 -0.64 -16.60
C VAL A 56 -2.84 -0.98 -17.72
N GLU A 57 -3.77 -1.89 -17.46
CA GLU A 57 -4.79 -2.33 -18.44
C GLU A 57 -5.71 -1.19 -18.83
N ASP A 58 -6.24 -0.46 -17.85
CA ASP A 58 -7.13 0.68 -18.07
C ASP A 58 -6.36 1.90 -18.63
N ASN A 59 -5.03 1.90 -18.49
CA ASN A 59 -4.14 3.03 -18.81
C ASN A 59 -4.56 4.33 -18.12
N GLU A 60 -5.02 4.23 -16.88
CA GLU A 60 -5.52 5.33 -16.05
C GLU A 60 -4.74 5.43 -14.73
N GLU A 61 -4.69 6.63 -14.19
CA GLU A 61 -4.13 6.90 -12.86
C GLU A 61 -5.09 6.40 -11.78
N TYR A 62 -4.55 5.67 -10.81
CA TYR A 62 -5.32 5.12 -9.70
C TYR A 62 -4.94 5.75 -8.37
N MET A 63 -5.93 5.97 -7.52
CA MET A 63 -5.74 6.13 -6.08
C MET A 63 -6.16 4.82 -5.41
N ILE A 64 -5.22 4.16 -4.76
CA ILE A 64 -5.46 2.94 -4.00
C ILE A 64 -5.57 3.31 -2.53
N CYS A 65 -6.67 2.89 -1.90
CA CYS A 65 -6.90 3.06 -0.47
C CYS A 65 -7.22 1.71 0.16
N GLU A 66 -6.58 1.41 1.28
CA GLU A 66 -6.96 0.28 2.13
C GLU A 66 -8.22 0.62 2.94
N HIS A 67 -8.84 -0.41 3.52
CA HIS A 67 -10.12 -0.27 4.23
C HIS A 67 -10.07 0.62 5.50
N ASP A 68 -8.87 0.80 6.06
CA ASP A 68 -8.62 1.61 7.26
C ASP A 68 -8.14 3.04 6.94
N ALA A 69 -8.05 3.37 5.65
CA ALA A 69 -7.66 4.71 5.21
C ALA A 69 -8.76 5.74 5.53
N VAL A 70 -8.41 6.77 6.31
CA VAL A 70 -9.32 7.85 6.67
C VAL A 70 -8.77 9.18 6.16
N PHE A 71 -9.54 9.87 5.33
CA PHE A 71 -9.18 11.18 4.83
C PHE A 71 -9.36 12.22 5.94
N VAL A 72 -8.26 12.87 6.32
CA VAL A 72 -8.22 13.92 7.34
C VAL A 72 -7.98 15.30 6.73
N ASN A 73 -7.55 15.35 5.48
CA ASN A 73 -7.36 16.56 4.70
C ASN A 73 -7.78 16.32 3.24
N THR A 74 -7.96 17.42 2.50
CA THR A 74 -8.26 17.37 1.07
C THR A 74 -7.07 16.87 0.27
N VAL A 75 -7.31 15.94 -0.63
CA VAL A 75 -6.33 15.56 -1.67
C VAL A 75 -6.54 16.50 -2.84
N PRO A 76 -5.49 17.21 -3.33
CA PRO A 76 -5.62 18.03 -4.52
C PRO A 76 -6.06 17.19 -5.73
N LEU A 77 -6.99 17.72 -6.52
CA LEU A 77 -7.49 17.03 -7.73
C LEU A 77 -6.41 16.81 -8.79
N PHE A 78 -5.39 17.68 -8.79
CA PHE A 78 -4.25 17.58 -9.71
C PHE A 78 -2.96 17.61 -8.90
N LEU A 79 -2.24 16.48 -8.88
CA LEU A 79 -0.93 16.36 -8.28
C LEU A 79 0.12 16.14 -9.38
N ALA A 80 1.11 17.04 -9.44
CA ALA A 80 2.26 16.88 -10.33
C ALA A 80 3.31 15.99 -9.64
N TYR A 81 3.14 14.68 -9.71
CA TYR A 81 4.11 13.68 -9.23
C TYR A 81 4.63 12.83 -10.39
N ASP A 82 5.74 12.10 -10.17
CA ASP A 82 6.37 11.29 -11.21
C ASP A 82 5.57 10.01 -11.50
N LYS A 83 5.66 8.99 -10.66
CA LYS A 83 5.10 7.66 -10.93
C LYS A 83 4.19 7.14 -9.84
N VAL A 84 4.65 7.22 -8.58
CA VAL A 84 3.88 6.81 -7.39
C VAL A 84 4.12 7.79 -6.26
N ILE A 85 3.05 8.18 -5.59
CA ILE A 85 3.08 9.12 -4.47
C ILE A 85 2.27 8.60 -3.29
N SER A 86 2.89 8.54 -2.09
CA SER A 86 2.19 8.26 -0.85
C SER A 86 1.34 9.45 -0.42
N LEU A 87 0.11 9.17 -0.02
CA LEU A 87 -0.81 10.13 0.61
C LEU A 87 -0.94 9.85 2.11
N GLY A 88 -0.46 8.69 2.55
CA GLY A 88 -0.64 8.18 3.88
C GLY A 88 0.39 8.72 4.88
N LYS A 89 -0.12 9.21 6.02
CA LYS A 89 0.73 9.51 7.17
C LYS A 89 1.40 8.24 7.68
N PRO A 90 2.71 8.27 7.98
CA PRO A 90 3.38 7.12 8.56
C PRO A 90 2.65 6.55 9.77
N SER A 91 2.14 5.31 9.66
CA SER A 91 1.25 4.70 10.66
C SER A 91 2.01 4.10 11.84
N TYR A 92 3.33 3.88 11.73
CA TYR A 92 4.13 3.30 12.80
C TYR A 92 5.58 3.80 12.81
N GLY A 93 6.18 3.77 14.01
CA GLY A 93 7.56 4.16 14.27
C GLY A 93 7.83 5.66 14.07
N LYS A 94 9.07 6.07 14.26
CA LYS A 94 9.49 7.45 14.03
C LYS A 94 9.56 7.75 12.54
N ALA A 95 9.09 8.92 12.15
CA ALA A 95 9.17 9.44 10.80
C ALA A 95 9.74 10.86 10.81
N ASN A 96 10.46 11.22 9.75
CA ASN A 96 10.87 12.60 9.54
C ASN A 96 9.71 13.39 8.92
N LEU A 97 9.68 14.69 9.15
CA LEU A 97 8.76 15.57 8.42
C LEU A 97 9.36 15.88 7.05
N PRO A 98 8.55 15.84 5.97
CA PRO A 98 8.98 16.35 4.67
C PRO A 98 9.38 17.82 4.74
N GLN A 99 10.28 18.25 3.86
CA GLN A 99 10.89 19.57 3.93
C GLN A 99 9.97 20.70 3.43
N SER A 100 9.00 20.36 2.57
CA SER A 100 8.12 21.36 1.98
C SER A 100 6.66 20.87 1.91
N LEU A 101 5.74 21.81 1.76
CA LEU A 101 4.34 21.51 1.46
C LEU A 101 4.20 20.99 0.03
N GLY A 102 3.26 20.08 -0.18
CA GLY A 102 3.00 19.49 -1.49
C GLY A 102 3.81 18.21 -1.75
N VAL A 103 4.24 18.04 -2.99
CA VAL A 103 4.97 16.85 -3.45
C VAL A 103 6.44 16.91 -3.04
N ASN A 104 6.91 15.88 -2.37
CA ASN A 104 8.30 15.71 -1.92
C ASN A 104 8.85 14.36 -2.39
N PRO A 105 10.17 14.18 -2.55
CA PRO A 105 10.77 12.85 -2.55
C PRO A 105 10.39 12.10 -1.28
N LEU A 106 10.35 10.78 -1.32
CA LEU A 106 10.06 9.96 -0.13
C LEU A 106 11.22 10.06 0.88
N THR A 107 11.05 10.88 1.89
CA THR A 107 12.07 11.21 2.91
C THR A 107 11.61 10.95 4.34
N SER A 108 10.31 10.90 4.59
CA SER A 108 9.76 10.62 5.92
C SER A 108 10.20 9.26 6.44
N LYS A 109 10.22 8.27 5.56
CA LYS A 109 10.81 6.93 5.76
C LYS A 109 11.46 6.42 4.47
N ALA A 110 12.16 5.30 4.56
CA ALA A 110 12.73 4.65 3.39
C ALA A 110 11.68 3.92 2.53
N TYR A 111 10.50 3.67 3.06
CA TYR A 111 9.40 2.89 2.46
C TYR A 111 8.04 3.52 2.81
N PHE A 112 6.96 3.04 2.21
CA PHE A 112 5.59 3.50 2.53
C PHE A 112 5.10 2.84 3.82
N PRO A 113 5.12 3.53 4.97
CA PRO A 113 4.78 2.91 6.25
C PRO A 113 3.26 2.76 6.38
N GLY A 114 2.79 1.55 6.05
CA GLY A 114 1.37 1.18 6.05
C GLY A 114 0.78 1.01 4.66
N ALA A 115 1.25 1.70 3.64
CA ALA A 115 0.74 1.69 2.25
C ALA A 115 -0.78 1.88 2.12
N HIS A 116 -1.42 2.46 3.14
CA HIS A 116 -2.88 2.55 3.26
C HIS A 116 -3.54 3.53 2.28
N ALA A 117 -2.77 4.48 1.71
CA ALA A 117 -3.24 5.36 0.64
C ALA A 117 -2.09 5.86 -0.22
N TYR A 118 -2.20 5.68 -1.53
CA TYR A 118 -1.23 6.21 -2.50
C TYR A 118 -1.85 6.33 -3.90
N MET A 119 -1.28 7.22 -4.71
CA MET A 119 -1.63 7.33 -6.12
C MET A 119 -0.52 6.75 -6.97
N LEU A 120 -0.89 6.18 -8.11
CA LEU A 120 0.06 5.65 -9.08
C LEU A 120 -0.41 5.85 -10.52
N LYS A 121 0.57 6.10 -11.39
CA LYS A 121 0.39 6.15 -12.83
C LYS A 121 0.69 4.80 -13.47
N PRO A 122 0.18 4.52 -14.68
CA PRO A 122 0.47 3.28 -15.40
C PRO A 122 1.97 2.99 -15.57
N SER A 123 2.81 4.04 -15.74
CA SER A 123 4.26 3.89 -15.81
C SER A 123 4.87 3.34 -14.53
N GLY A 124 4.44 3.86 -13.38
CA GLY A 124 4.86 3.35 -12.07
C GLY A 124 4.37 1.94 -11.81
N ALA A 125 3.10 1.66 -12.14
CA ALA A 125 2.51 0.34 -12.00
C ALA A 125 3.29 -0.74 -12.77
N ARG A 126 3.71 -0.47 -14.02
CA ARG A 126 4.55 -1.39 -14.81
C ARG A 126 5.86 -1.73 -14.10
N GLU A 127 6.57 -0.73 -13.58
CA GLU A 127 7.84 -0.96 -12.88
C GLU A 127 7.64 -1.75 -11.57
N LEU A 128 6.55 -1.50 -10.83
CA LEU A 128 6.20 -2.28 -9.63
C LEU A 128 5.93 -3.75 -9.99
N ILE A 129 5.13 -4.01 -11.04
CA ILE A 129 4.81 -5.36 -11.52
C ILE A 129 6.08 -6.11 -11.96
N ASP A 130 6.93 -5.45 -12.73
CA ASP A 130 8.16 -6.08 -13.23
C ASP A 130 9.11 -6.39 -12.08
N ARG A 131 9.28 -5.48 -11.12
CA ARG A 131 10.12 -5.71 -9.95
C ARG A 131 9.59 -6.82 -9.05
N ALA A 132 8.27 -6.95 -8.91
CA ALA A 132 7.63 -7.97 -8.09
C ALA A 132 7.99 -9.40 -8.49
N LYS A 133 8.34 -9.64 -9.75
CA LYS A 133 8.80 -10.94 -10.25
C LYS A 133 10.18 -11.37 -9.70
N PHE A 134 10.94 -10.43 -9.15
CA PHE A 134 12.29 -10.69 -8.64
C PHE A 134 12.42 -10.57 -7.12
N ASP A 135 11.69 -9.59 -6.54
CA ASP A 135 11.88 -9.21 -5.13
C ASP A 135 10.56 -8.69 -4.56
N ALA A 136 9.63 -9.60 -4.30
CA ALA A 136 8.35 -9.31 -3.68
C ALA A 136 8.39 -9.48 -2.16
N GLY A 137 7.56 -8.72 -1.44
CA GLY A 137 7.42 -8.74 0.02
C GLY A 137 6.20 -7.95 0.47
N PRO A 138 6.00 -7.73 1.78
CA PRO A 138 4.90 -6.90 2.28
C PRO A 138 4.83 -5.57 1.52
N THR A 139 3.63 -5.12 1.15
CA THR A 139 3.44 -4.00 0.22
C THR A 139 4.17 -2.74 0.67
N ASP A 140 4.07 -2.41 1.95
CA ASP A 140 4.70 -1.25 2.55
C ASP A 140 6.24 -1.30 2.47
N ILE A 141 6.84 -2.46 2.75
CA ILE A 141 8.28 -2.69 2.66
C ILE A 141 8.73 -2.82 1.19
N PHE A 142 7.89 -3.36 0.32
CA PHE A 142 8.19 -3.46 -1.11
C PHE A 142 8.31 -2.08 -1.76
N LEU A 143 7.42 -1.14 -1.41
CA LEU A 143 7.44 0.25 -1.88
C LEU A 143 8.55 1.04 -1.17
N HIS A 144 9.81 0.71 -1.48
CA HIS A 144 11.03 1.22 -0.86
C HIS A 144 11.82 2.11 -1.80
N ARG A 145 12.29 3.27 -1.33
CA ARG A 145 13.02 4.25 -2.17
C ARG A 145 14.33 3.72 -2.76
N ASP A 146 14.97 2.73 -2.13
CA ASP A 146 16.20 2.13 -2.68
C ASP A 146 15.90 1.21 -3.87
N ARG A 147 14.66 0.67 -3.95
CA ARG A 147 14.16 -0.07 -5.12
C ARG A 147 13.61 0.85 -6.18
N PHE A 148 12.95 1.91 -5.73
CA PHE A 148 12.21 2.86 -6.55
C PHE A 148 12.56 4.30 -6.14
N PRO A 149 13.70 4.85 -6.62
CA PRO A 149 14.17 6.20 -6.22
C PRO A 149 13.20 7.33 -6.56
N TRP A 150 12.27 7.07 -7.47
CA TRP A 150 11.24 8.02 -7.91
C TRP A 150 9.99 8.03 -7.00
N LEU A 151 9.95 7.25 -5.90
CA LEU A 151 8.86 7.30 -4.94
C LEU A 151 8.79 8.67 -4.27
N GLN A 152 7.58 9.16 -4.16
CA GLN A 152 7.28 10.48 -3.59
C GLN A 152 6.26 10.38 -2.46
N GLU A 153 6.12 11.45 -1.69
CA GLU A 153 5.11 11.63 -0.67
C GLU A 153 4.51 13.03 -0.73
N TYR A 154 3.22 13.12 -0.42
CA TYR A 154 2.52 14.40 -0.31
C TYR A 154 2.47 14.86 1.15
N TYR A 155 2.80 16.11 1.41
CA TYR A 155 2.76 16.68 2.76
C TYR A 155 2.02 18.02 2.76
N PRO A 156 1.16 18.31 3.76
CA PRO A 156 0.75 17.45 4.90
C PRO A 156 -0.03 16.21 4.43
N TRP A 157 0.23 15.07 5.05
CA TRP A 157 -0.42 13.81 4.67
C TRP A 157 -1.94 13.91 4.78
N PRO A 158 -2.70 13.72 3.69
CA PRO A 158 -4.15 13.84 3.72
C PRO A 158 -4.88 12.62 4.26
N VAL A 159 -4.19 11.49 4.43
CA VAL A 159 -4.80 10.23 4.85
C VAL A 159 -4.08 9.66 6.07
N GLU A 160 -4.85 9.19 7.05
CA GLU A 160 -4.34 8.44 8.21
C GLU A 160 -4.92 7.02 8.19
N ALA A 161 -4.12 6.05 8.63
CA ALA A 161 -4.65 4.72 8.95
C ALA A 161 -5.30 4.78 10.34
N ARG A 162 -6.57 4.40 10.42
CA ARG A 162 -7.28 4.23 11.70
C ARG A 162 -7.53 2.76 11.93
N ASP A 163 -6.43 2.07 12.21
CA ASP A 163 -6.44 0.65 12.46
C ASP A 163 -6.91 0.36 13.89
N THR A 164 -8.13 -0.15 14.00
CA THR A 164 -8.62 -0.75 15.24
C THR A 164 -8.36 -2.25 15.27
N PHE A 165 -7.95 -2.82 14.14
CA PHE A 165 -7.78 -4.25 13.97
C PHE A 165 -6.89 -4.56 12.76
N THR A 166 -5.97 -5.53 12.88
CA THR A 166 -5.14 -5.99 11.75
C THR A 166 -5.33 -7.47 11.49
N THR A 167 -5.50 -7.82 10.20
CA THR A 167 -5.54 -9.21 9.76
C THR A 167 -4.16 -9.76 9.42
N ILE A 168 -3.18 -8.89 9.20
CA ILE A 168 -1.84 -9.26 8.71
C ILE A 168 -0.90 -9.59 9.87
N GLN A 169 -0.84 -8.73 10.88
CA GLN A 169 0.12 -8.87 11.96
C GLN A 169 -0.30 -9.93 12.98
N LYS A 170 0.70 -10.66 13.53
CA LYS A 170 0.50 -11.55 14.66
C LYS A 170 0.47 -10.74 15.96
N THR A 171 -0.28 -11.22 16.96
CA THR A 171 -0.38 -10.58 18.27
C THR A 171 0.98 -10.44 18.96
N LYS A 172 1.88 -11.40 18.78
CA LYS A 172 3.22 -11.39 19.35
C LYS A 172 4.19 -10.63 18.44
N GLY A 173 4.79 -9.56 18.97
CA GLY A 173 5.75 -8.72 18.23
C GLY A 173 5.10 -7.61 17.40
N CYS A 174 3.79 -7.48 17.43
CA CYS A 174 3.08 -6.38 16.80
C CYS A 174 3.16 -5.11 17.66
N LEU A 175 3.52 -3.98 17.04
CA LEU A 175 3.51 -2.66 17.68
C LEU A 175 2.13 -2.01 17.64
N ALA A 176 1.22 -2.49 16.80
CA ALA A 176 -0.15 -2.00 16.72
C ALA A 176 -0.96 -2.51 17.92
N LYS A 177 -1.66 -1.62 18.59
CA LYS A 177 -2.59 -2.00 19.65
C LYS A 177 -3.85 -2.53 19.00
N HIS A 178 -4.12 -3.83 19.22
CA HIS A 178 -5.36 -4.45 18.76
C HIS A 178 -6.48 -4.12 19.75
N TYR A 179 -7.36 -3.22 19.36
CA TYR A 179 -8.65 -3.06 20.02
C TYR A 179 -9.71 -3.77 19.18
N TYR A 180 -10.26 -4.85 19.71
CA TYR A 180 -11.52 -5.39 19.17
C TYR A 180 -12.63 -4.41 19.54
N ASN A 181 -13.23 -3.82 18.52
CA ASN A 181 -14.47 -3.08 18.69
C ASN A 181 -15.58 -3.84 17.95
N ASP A 182 -16.59 -4.28 18.69
CA ASP A 182 -17.74 -5.04 18.16
C ASP A 182 -18.61 -4.22 17.17
N GLU A 183 -18.30 -2.92 17.01
CA GLU A 183 -18.96 -2.03 16.06
C GLU A 183 -18.42 -2.11 14.62
N TYR A 184 -17.37 -2.90 14.38
CA TYR A 184 -16.77 -3.03 13.04
C TYR A 184 -17.61 -3.93 12.16
N LYS A 185 -18.38 -3.35 11.23
CA LYS A 185 -19.09 -4.10 10.19
C LYS A 185 -18.21 -4.16 8.94
N ILE A 186 -17.81 -5.38 8.54
CA ILE A 186 -17.27 -5.62 7.22
C ILE A 186 -18.42 -5.47 6.22
N ILE A 187 -18.36 -4.48 5.36
CA ILE A 187 -19.34 -4.23 4.31
C ILE A 187 -19.00 -5.13 3.12
#